data_bfd13b0db6f122d81fd68bf8ef9d17dc
#
_entry.id   bfd13b0db6f122d81fd68bf8ef9d17dc
#
_cell.length_a   1.000
_cell.length_b   1.000
_cell.length_c   1.000
_cell.angle_alpha   90.00
_cell.angle_beta   90.00
_cell.angle_gamma   90.00
#
_symmetry.space_group_name_H-M   'P 1'
#
loop_
_entity.id
_entity.type
_entity.pdbx_description
1 polymer ?
#
loop_
_entity_poly.entity_id
_entity_poly.type
_entity_poly.pdbx_seq_one_letter_code
_entity_poly.pdbx_strand_id
1 'polypeptide(L)'
;MVIRTFPQSYPDEWGSHSDSKRVRAVATTPRAGGSARHLTAVVLAAGEGTRMRSARPKPLHRLCGRPMVLHVLDALAELSVTRVVVVVGHRAEWVTKTLIEHAPAGMAIEFVEQVEQRGTGDAMSVALTGLPDDEGDEESDVVVLPGDTPLLRPTTLARLVRHHRESEAAATLLTAEIDEPAGYGRVVRGRNDSVARVVEQGDATEEELEVKEVNTSIYCFRRSVLAPSLRRLSPANAQGEYYLTDVVGVLYEAGHNVGSMVVVDTMEVAGVNDRAQLAVAEAELRDRINERWMRRGVTMWDPERTYIDADVRLGTDVVLLPGVILQGTCEIDEHAEIGPNAHLVDTKVGEGAVVMASVCRRSVIGHDARVGPFAVLVEGSEVAAGSVVGATGAVGSSSGLLSGPATGAGPPTDEPTDEPTDEPTDEP
;
A
#
# COMPACT_ATOMS: atom_id res chain seq x y z
N MET A 1 27.23 11.41 -20.65
CA MET A 1 26.03 10.67 -20.23
C MET A 1 25.19 11.62 -19.39
N VAL A 2 24.22 12.29 -19.98
CA VAL A 2 23.44 13.36 -19.34
C VAL A 2 22.12 12.74 -18.90
N ILE A 3 21.97 12.54 -17.59
CA ILE A 3 20.71 12.14 -16.97
C ILE A 3 19.82 13.38 -16.95
N ARG A 4 18.85 13.45 -17.83
CA ARG A 4 17.77 14.46 -17.73
C ARG A 4 16.71 13.94 -16.74
N THR A 5 16.65 14.58 -15.58
CA THR A 5 15.53 14.49 -14.65
C THR A 5 14.30 15.10 -15.30
N PHE A 6 13.20 14.33 -15.37
CA PHE A 6 11.91 14.82 -15.84
C PHE A 6 11.22 15.61 -14.72
N PRO A 7 10.67 16.81 -14.99
CA PRO A 7 9.88 17.54 -14.02
C PRO A 7 8.49 16.89 -13.90
N GLN A 8 8.11 16.52 -12.69
CA GLN A 8 6.71 16.32 -12.33
C GLN A 8 6.10 17.70 -12.12
N SER A 9 5.60 18.32 -13.17
CA SER A 9 4.80 19.55 -13.05
C SER A 9 3.36 19.14 -12.72
N TYR A 10 2.96 19.35 -11.46
CA TYR A 10 1.57 19.52 -11.10
C TYR A 10 1.22 21.01 -11.24
N PRO A 11 0.06 21.40 -11.77
CA PRO A 11 -0.31 22.79 -11.89
C PRO A 11 -0.53 23.41 -10.51
N ASP A 12 0.22 24.47 -10.22
CA ASP A 12 -0.04 25.38 -9.11
C ASP A 12 -1.15 26.33 -9.55
N GLU A 13 -2.39 26.08 -9.15
CA GLU A 13 -3.42 27.13 -9.05
C GLU A 13 -4.62 26.61 -8.24
N TRP A 14 -4.61 26.87 -6.93
CA TRP A 14 -5.84 26.86 -6.12
C TRP A 14 -5.74 27.92 -5.03
N GLY A 15 -6.57 28.93 -5.19
CA GLY A 15 -6.69 30.04 -4.26
C GLY A 15 -7.27 29.63 -2.91
N SER A 16 -6.81 30.30 -1.88
CA SER A 16 -7.25 30.19 -0.49
C SER A 16 -8.71 30.62 -0.32
N HIS A 17 -9.58 29.70 0.10
CA HIS A 17 -10.84 30.04 0.76
C HIS A 17 -11.10 29.04 1.87
N SER A 18 -11.09 29.55 3.09
CA SER A 18 -11.48 28.86 4.31
C SER A 18 -13.00 28.77 4.39
N ASP A 19 -13.54 27.56 4.16
CA ASP A 19 -14.87 27.20 4.60
C ASP A 19 -14.88 25.68 4.83
N SER A 20 -15.10 25.30 6.08
CA SER A 20 -15.19 23.89 6.51
C SER A 20 -16.44 23.24 5.89
N LYS A 21 -16.30 22.63 4.72
CA LYS A 21 -17.37 21.88 4.07
C LYS A 21 -17.19 20.39 4.28
N ARG A 22 -18.16 19.78 4.96
CA ARG A 22 -18.34 18.32 4.97
C ARG A 22 -18.56 17.84 3.52
N VAL A 23 -17.62 17.08 2.98
CA VAL A 23 -17.79 16.43 1.68
C VAL A 23 -18.36 15.03 1.93
N ARG A 24 -19.62 14.85 1.56
CA ARG A 24 -20.35 13.58 1.69
C ARG A 24 -20.39 12.87 0.34
N ALA A 25 -19.60 11.81 0.19
CA ALA A 25 -19.78 10.90 -0.95
C ALA A 25 -20.86 9.89 -0.57
N VAL A 26 -22.03 9.96 -1.20
CA VAL A 26 -23.16 9.08 -0.91
C VAL A 26 -23.10 7.86 -1.83
N ALA A 27 -22.76 6.71 -1.27
CA ALA A 27 -23.01 5.42 -1.91
C ALA A 27 -24.26 4.78 -1.29
N THR A 28 -25.11 4.23 -2.13
CA THR A 28 -26.39 3.63 -1.78
C THR A 28 -26.25 2.41 -0.86
N THR A 29 -26.99 2.42 0.23
CA THR A 29 -26.99 1.41 1.30
C THR A 29 -27.70 0.13 0.85
N PRO A 30 -27.14 -1.09 1.08
CA PRO A 30 -27.90 -2.33 1.10
C PRO A 30 -28.56 -2.51 2.48
N ARG A 31 -29.86 -2.73 2.50
CA ARG A 31 -30.59 -3.13 3.70
C ARG A 31 -30.24 -4.56 4.09
N ALA A 32 -29.68 -4.75 5.27
CA ALA A 32 -29.48 -6.07 5.89
C ALA A 32 -30.49 -6.30 7.00
N GLY A 33 -31.08 -7.48 6.98
CA GLY A 33 -31.87 -8.00 8.11
C GLY A 33 -31.00 -8.90 8.98
N GLY A 34 -31.07 -8.72 10.31
CA GLY A 34 -30.42 -9.54 11.34
C GLY A 34 -29.41 -8.71 12.17
N SER A 35 -29.67 -8.69 13.49
CA SER A 35 -28.90 -7.92 14.51
C SER A 35 -27.40 -8.33 14.56
N ALA A 36 -26.62 -7.94 13.57
CA ALA A 36 -25.15 -7.97 13.67
C ALA A 36 -24.71 -6.60 14.20
N ARG A 37 -23.91 -6.58 15.29
CA ARG A 37 -23.28 -5.35 15.81
C ARG A 37 -22.63 -4.59 14.66
N HIS A 38 -22.98 -3.32 14.48
CA HIS A 38 -22.38 -2.48 13.47
C HIS A 38 -20.88 -2.28 13.75
N LEU A 39 -20.07 -2.30 12.69
CA LEU A 39 -18.65 -2.03 12.76
C LEU A 39 -18.34 -0.77 11.97
N THR A 40 -17.79 0.23 12.63
CA THR A 40 -17.25 1.43 12.00
C THR A 40 -15.73 1.41 12.08
N ALA A 41 -15.05 1.85 11.04
CA ALA A 41 -13.60 2.03 11.07
C ALA A 41 -13.24 3.51 11.15
N VAL A 42 -12.18 3.81 11.91
CA VAL A 42 -11.54 5.12 11.96
C VAL A 42 -10.09 4.96 11.51
N VAL A 43 -9.68 5.70 10.48
CA VAL A 43 -8.30 5.71 9.98
C VAL A 43 -7.66 7.05 10.34
N LEU A 44 -6.64 7.01 11.20
CA LEU A 44 -5.91 8.20 11.64
C LEU A 44 -4.80 8.52 10.62
N ALA A 45 -5.01 9.56 9.81
CA ALA A 45 -4.12 9.97 8.73
C ALA A 45 -3.74 11.46 8.78
N ALA A 46 -3.91 12.12 9.95
CA ALA A 46 -3.72 13.57 10.13
C ALA A 46 -2.27 14.00 10.37
N GLY A 47 -1.37 13.08 10.75
CA GLY A 47 -0.01 13.40 11.16
C GLY A 47 0.84 14.05 10.05
N GLU A 48 1.67 15.02 10.39
CA GLU A 48 2.54 15.75 9.45
C GLU A 48 3.57 14.87 8.73
N GLY A 49 4.07 13.81 9.39
CA GLY A 49 5.06 12.90 8.83
C GLY A 49 6.41 13.56 8.54
N THR A 50 6.88 14.46 9.40
CA THR A 50 8.12 15.26 9.23
C THR A 50 9.35 14.40 8.96
N ARG A 51 9.43 13.19 9.57
CA ARG A 51 10.53 12.22 9.37
C ARG A 51 10.63 11.70 7.92
N MET A 52 9.55 11.78 7.13
CA MET A 52 9.58 11.45 5.71
C MET A 52 10.38 12.44 4.86
N ARG A 53 10.63 13.66 5.37
CA ARG A 53 11.33 14.76 4.67
C ARG A 53 10.80 14.95 3.25
N SER A 54 9.50 15.09 3.11
CA SER A 54 8.79 15.10 1.83
C SER A 54 7.69 16.16 1.81
N ALA A 55 7.47 16.75 0.64
CA ALA A 55 6.30 17.57 0.38
C ALA A 55 5.02 16.72 0.24
N ARG A 56 5.15 15.42 -0.07
CA ARG A 56 4.03 14.49 -0.16
C ARG A 56 3.57 14.12 1.26
N PRO A 57 2.26 14.18 1.56
CA PRO A 57 1.70 13.68 2.82
C PRO A 57 2.12 12.25 3.10
N LYS A 58 2.43 11.95 4.37
CA LYS A 58 2.90 10.63 4.79
C LYS A 58 2.01 9.47 4.28
N PRO A 59 0.67 9.51 4.41
CA PRO A 59 -0.20 8.42 3.97
C PRO A 59 -0.21 8.19 2.45
N LEU A 60 0.28 9.16 1.66
CA LEU A 60 0.31 9.09 0.20
C LEU A 60 1.64 8.58 -0.37
N HIS A 61 2.63 8.23 0.45
CA HIS A 61 3.80 7.52 -0.03
C HIS A 61 3.41 6.14 -0.54
N ARG A 62 4.01 5.74 -1.67
CA ARG A 62 3.61 4.52 -2.37
C ARG A 62 4.43 3.32 -1.93
N LEU A 63 3.77 2.17 -1.85
CA LEU A 63 4.34 0.83 -1.80
C LEU A 63 3.75 0.03 -2.95
N CYS A 64 4.59 -0.64 -3.73
CA CYS A 64 4.19 -1.38 -4.92
C CYS A 64 3.15 -0.60 -5.74
N GLY A 65 3.49 0.65 -6.08
CA GLY A 65 2.69 1.56 -6.90
C GLY A 65 1.50 2.24 -6.20
N ARG A 66 1.02 1.74 -5.07
CA ARG A 66 -0.22 2.17 -4.40
C ARG A 66 0.06 2.98 -3.12
N PRO A 67 -0.63 4.10 -2.84
CA PRO A 67 -0.49 4.85 -1.58
C PRO A 67 -0.70 3.98 -0.33
N MET A 68 0.10 4.21 0.72
CA MET A 68 0.04 3.43 1.99
C MET A 68 -1.37 3.35 2.58
N VAL A 69 -2.07 4.48 2.64
CA VAL A 69 -3.43 4.53 3.21
C VAL A 69 -4.43 3.69 2.42
N LEU A 70 -4.24 3.50 1.11
CA LEU A 70 -5.10 2.66 0.31
C LEU A 70 -4.92 1.17 0.65
N HIS A 71 -3.72 0.71 1.00
CA HIS A 71 -3.51 -0.65 1.50
C HIS A 71 -4.26 -0.88 2.83
N VAL A 72 -4.30 0.15 3.71
CA VAL A 72 -5.10 0.09 4.95
C VAL A 72 -6.59 -0.02 4.64
N LEU A 73 -7.09 0.76 3.67
CA LEU A 73 -8.48 0.68 3.23
C LEU A 73 -8.81 -0.65 2.55
N ASP A 74 -7.89 -1.21 1.77
CA ASP A 74 -8.05 -2.55 1.17
C ASP A 74 -8.21 -3.63 2.25
N ALA A 75 -7.43 -3.54 3.34
CA ALA A 75 -7.57 -4.46 4.47
C ALA A 75 -8.95 -4.33 5.17
N LEU A 76 -9.51 -3.12 5.21
CA LEU A 76 -10.86 -2.88 5.75
C LEU A 76 -11.98 -3.32 4.81
N ALA A 77 -11.75 -3.31 3.50
CA ALA A 77 -12.78 -3.65 2.50
C ALA A 77 -13.24 -5.12 2.59
N GLU A 78 -12.39 -6.00 3.12
CA GLU A 78 -12.73 -7.41 3.35
C GLU A 78 -13.53 -7.64 4.65
N LEU A 79 -13.69 -6.60 5.50
CA LEU A 79 -14.52 -6.64 6.69
C LEU A 79 -15.90 -6.05 6.40
N SER A 80 -16.92 -6.52 7.10
CA SER A 80 -18.27 -5.93 7.02
C SER A 80 -18.34 -4.58 7.74
N VAL A 81 -17.52 -3.63 7.29
CA VAL A 81 -17.48 -2.26 7.85
C VAL A 81 -18.60 -1.45 7.21
N THR A 82 -19.45 -0.85 8.02
CA THR A 82 -20.59 -0.06 7.53
C THR A 82 -20.19 1.35 7.09
N ARG A 83 -19.11 1.88 7.68
CA ARG A 83 -18.57 3.23 7.42
C ARG A 83 -17.10 3.30 7.77
N VAL A 84 -16.36 4.08 7.02
CA VAL A 84 -14.97 4.44 7.32
C VAL A 84 -14.88 5.95 7.51
N VAL A 85 -14.42 6.39 8.68
CA VAL A 85 -14.08 7.79 8.96
C VAL A 85 -12.57 7.96 8.83
N VAL A 86 -12.13 8.82 7.91
CA VAL A 86 -10.70 9.12 7.73
C VAL A 86 -10.41 10.48 8.35
N VAL A 87 -9.56 10.49 9.37
CA VAL A 87 -9.10 11.75 9.98
C VAL A 87 -7.93 12.26 9.16
N VAL A 88 -8.12 13.38 8.52
CA VAL A 88 -7.12 14.07 7.70
C VAL A 88 -6.61 15.32 8.43
N GLY A 89 -5.44 15.81 8.07
CA GLY A 89 -4.81 16.97 8.68
C GLY A 89 -3.91 17.69 7.68
N HIS A 90 -2.59 17.62 7.87
CA HIS A 90 -1.65 18.26 6.96
C HIS A 90 -1.90 17.90 5.49
N ARG A 91 -2.20 18.93 4.65
CA ARG A 91 -2.59 18.76 3.24
C ARG A 91 -3.78 17.81 3.03
N ALA A 92 -4.81 17.97 3.85
CA ALA A 92 -6.03 17.18 3.83
C ALA A 92 -6.61 17.02 2.42
N GLU A 93 -6.57 18.08 1.59
CA GLU A 93 -7.09 18.07 0.21
C GLU A 93 -6.45 16.98 -0.67
N TRP A 94 -5.13 16.76 -0.56
CA TRP A 94 -4.44 15.74 -1.36
C TRP A 94 -4.83 14.34 -0.95
N VAL A 95 -4.92 14.10 0.36
CA VAL A 95 -5.34 12.81 0.91
C VAL A 95 -6.78 12.52 0.52
N THR A 96 -7.68 13.48 0.75
CA THR A 96 -9.11 13.36 0.43
C THR A 96 -9.32 13.09 -1.06
N LYS A 97 -8.68 13.87 -1.95
CA LYS A 97 -8.78 13.67 -3.39
C LYS A 97 -8.32 12.27 -3.80
N THR A 98 -7.15 11.84 -3.32
CA THR A 98 -6.62 10.51 -3.65
C THR A 98 -7.55 9.39 -3.20
N LEU A 99 -8.15 9.51 -2.00
CA LEU A 99 -9.05 8.50 -1.48
C LEU A 99 -10.39 8.47 -2.21
N ILE A 100 -10.94 9.62 -2.62
CA ILE A 100 -12.16 9.69 -3.44
C ILE A 100 -11.93 9.00 -4.79
N GLU A 101 -10.77 9.18 -5.40
CA GLU A 101 -10.47 8.64 -6.73
C GLU A 101 -10.12 7.14 -6.73
N HIS A 102 -9.53 6.62 -5.64
CA HIS A 102 -8.87 5.31 -5.67
C HIS A 102 -9.26 4.36 -4.53
N ALA A 103 -10.17 4.75 -3.64
CA ALA A 103 -10.63 3.87 -2.57
C ALA A 103 -11.37 2.64 -3.11
N PRO A 104 -11.43 1.54 -2.34
CA PRO A 104 -12.19 0.36 -2.71
C PRO A 104 -13.64 0.69 -3.07
N ALA A 105 -14.14 0.09 -4.16
CA ALA A 105 -15.49 0.34 -4.64
C ALA A 105 -16.55 -0.04 -3.59
N GLY A 106 -17.54 0.84 -3.41
CA GLY A 106 -18.65 0.62 -2.47
C GLY A 106 -18.34 0.96 -1.01
N MET A 107 -17.11 1.38 -0.68
CA MET A 107 -16.75 1.81 0.67
C MET A 107 -17.34 3.20 0.97
N ALA A 108 -18.15 3.31 2.02
CA ALA A 108 -18.67 4.59 2.48
C ALA A 108 -17.60 5.31 3.33
N ILE A 109 -16.96 6.32 2.75
CA ILE A 109 -15.90 7.09 3.42
C ILE A 109 -16.43 8.46 3.79
N GLU A 110 -16.17 8.87 5.04
CA GLU A 110 -16.38 10.22 5.55
C GLU A 110 -15.04 10.81 5.98
N PHE A 111 -14.80 12.07 5.64
CA PHE A 111 -13.57 12.77 6.00
C PHE A 111 -13.87 13.77 7.11
N VAL A 112 -13.01 13.77 8.14
CA VAL A 112 -13.01 14.79 9.18
C VAL A 112 -11.61 15.36 9.29
N GLU A 113 -11.52 16.68 9.48
CA GLU A 113 -10.23 17.37 9.52
C GLU A 113 -9.82 17.67 10.96
N GLN A 114 -8.64 17.20 11.35
CA GLN A 114 -7.96 17.64 12.56
C GLN A 114 -7.13 18.88 12.22
N VAL A 115 -7.66 20.06 12.52
CA VAL A 115 -7.03 21.35 12.17
C VAL A 115 -5.73 21.57 12.96
N GLU A 116 -5.74 21.22 14.25
CA GLU A 116 -4.57 21.28 15.13
C GLU A 116 -4.16 19.86 15.53
N GLN A 117 -2.91 19.49 15.28
CA GLN A 117 -2.37 18.17 15.64
C GLN A 117 -2.05 18.12 17.15
N ARG A 118 -3.08 17.89 17.97
CA ARG A 118 -2.94 17.79 19.44
C ARG A 118 -2.85 16.35 19.94
N GLY A 119 -2.46 15.42 19.09
CA GLY A 119 -2.27 14.01 19.40
C GLY A 119 -3.37 13.09 18.89
N THR A 120 -3.18 11.79 19.09
CA THR A 120 -4.06 10.73 18.57
C THR A 120 -5.41 10.66 19.28
N GLY A 121 -5.49 11.02 20.54
CA GLY A 121 -6.75 11.13 21.30
C GLY A 121 -7.62 12.28 20.81
N ASP A 122 -7.02 13.43 20.45
CA ASP A 122 -7.73 14.54 19.82
C ASP A 122 -8.22 14.16 18.44
N ALA A 123 -7.38 13.50 17.63
CA ALA A 123 -7.79 12.97 16.33
C ALA A 123 -8.99 12.03 16.42
N MET A 124 -9.01 11.15 17.44
CA MET A 124 -10.16 10.28 17.69
C MET A 124 -11.40 11.04 18.14
N SER A 125 -11.24 12.09 18.96
CA SER A 125 -12.35 12.97 19.36
C SER A 125 -12.97 13.69 18.18
N VAL A 126 -12.14 14.14 17.23
CA VAL A 126 -12.58 14.71 15.95
C VAL A 126 -13.30 13.65 15.11
N ALA A 127 -12.77 12.42 15.04
CA ALA A 127 -13.41 11.31 14.31
C ALA A 127 -14.84 11.04 14.77
N LEU A 128 -15.11 11.13 16.08
CA LEU A 128 -16.44 10.92 16.63
C LEU A 128 -17.48 11.90 16.07
N THR A 129 -17.08 13.11 15.66
CA THR A 129 -18.01 14.08 15.05
C THR A 129 -18.52 13.65 13.67
N GLY A 130 -17.80 12.75 13.00
CA GLY A 130 -18.21 12.12 11.74
C GLY A 130 -19.09 10.88 11.94
N LEU A 131 -19.26 10.40 13.17
CA LEU A 131 -20.15 9.29 13.45
C LEU A 131 -21.57 9.81 13.72
N PRO A 132 -22.60 9.17 13.15
CA PRO A 132 -23.99 9.56 13.40
C PRO A 132 -24.34 9.37 14.88
N ASP A 133 -25.19 10.27 15.39
CA ASP A 133 -25.80 10.17 16.73
C ASP A 133 -27.00 9.18 16.68
N ASP A 134 -26.79 7.96 16.24
CA ASP A 134 -27.89 6.98 16.16
C ASP A 134 -28.24 6.45 17.53
N GLU A 135 -29.49 6.71 17.96
CA GLU A 135 -30.08 6.30 19.25
C GLU A 135 -30.18 4.76 19.45
N GLY A 136 -29.63 3.95 18.51
CA GLY A 136 -29.64 2.48 18.55
C GLY A 136 -28.27 1.84 18.69
N ASP A 137 -27.18 2.61 18.83
CA ASP A 137 -25.81 2.17 18.57
C ASP A 137 -25.00 1.81 19.84
N GLU A 138 -25.67 1.54 20.97
CA GLU A 138 -25.00 1.09 22.20
C GLU A 138 -24.22 -0.23 22.00
N GLU A 139 -24.57 -1.02 20.98
CA GLU A 139 -23.92 -2.29 20.63
C GLU A 139 -22.94 -2.20 19.45
N SER A 140 -22.57 -1.01 18.99
CA SER A 140 -21.62 -0.88 17.87
C SER A 140 -20.17 -0.89 18.34
N ASP A 141 -19.31 -1.37 17.46
CA ASP A 141 -17.85 -1.41 17.66
C ASP A 141 -17.16 -0.41 16.73
N VAL A 142 -16.06 0.14 17.19
CA VAL A 142 -15.19 1.04 16.41
C VAL A 142 -13.79 0.43 16.33
N VAL A 143 -13.36 0.08 15.11
CA VAL A 143 -11.95 -0.30 14.87
C VAL A 143 -11.17 0.95 14.50
N VAL A 144 -10.04 1.17 15.16
CA VAL A 144 -9.16 2.33 14.94
C VAL A 144 -7.83 1.85 14.39
N LEU A 145 -7.37 2.48 13.31
CA LEU A 145 -6.19 2.10 12.56
C LEU A 145 -5.34 3.34 12.23
N PRO A 146 -4.01 3.27 12.33
CA PRO A 146 -3.15 4.28 11.75
C PRO A 146 -3.11 4.15 10.22
N GLY A 147 -3.05 5.27 9.50
CA GLY A 147 -3.01 5.30 8.03
C GLY A 147 -1.65 4.95 7.42
N ASP A 148 -0.71 4.50 8.23
CA ASP A 148 0.68 4.21 7.86
C ASP A 148 1.13 2.78 8.22
N THR A 149 0.18 1.85 8.37
CA THR A 149 0.43 0.41 8.56
C THR A 149 -0.03 -0.38 7.32
N PRO A 150 0.69 -0.25 6.19
CA PRO A 150 0.22 -0.75 4.89
C PRO A 150 0.26 -2.27 4.73
N LEU A 151 0.91 -2.98 5.64
CA LEU A 151 1.11 -4.44 5.58
C LEU A 151 0.05 -5.23 6.36
N LEU A 152 -0.89 -4.54 6.98
CA LEU A 152 -1.94 -5.15 7.82
C LEU A 152 -2.85 -6.06 6.98
N ARG A 153 -3.07 -7.29 7.46
CA ARG A 153 -3.90 -8.28 6.76
C ARG A 153 -5.36 -8.22 7.19
N PRO A 154 -6.31 -8.38 6.25
CA PRO A 154 -7.73 -8.44 6.57
C PRO A 154 -8.07 -9.53 7.59
N THR A 155 -7.40 -10.69 7.50
CA THR A 155 -7.59 -11.81 8.41
C THR A 155 -7.22 -11.49 9.85
N THR A 156 -6.19 -10.67 10.06
CA THR A 156 -5.77 -10.22 11.41
C THR A 156 -6.80 -9.25 11.99
N LEU A 157 -7.30 -8.31 11.19
CA LEU A 157 -8.40 -7.42 11.61
C LEU A 157 -9.68 -8.20 11.94
N ALA A 158 -10.07 -9.17 11.11
CA ALA A 158 -11.25 -9.99 11.38
C ALA A 158 -11.11 -10.79 12.69
N ARG A 159 -9.90 -11.30 12.98
CA ARG A 159 -9.60 -11.96 14.25
C ARG A 159 -9.68 -11.01 15.44
N LEU A 160 -9.16 -9.78 15.31
CA LEU A 160 -9.23 -8.75 16.35
C LEU A 160 -10.68 -8.42 16.70
N VAL A 161 -11.51 -8.12 15.70
CA VAL A 161 -12.93 -7.80 15.90
C VAL A 161 -13.69 -8.97 16.52
N ARG A 162 -13.44 -10.20 16.05
CA ARG A 162 -14.05 -11.40 16.62
C ARG A 162 -13.63 -11.58 18.09
N HIS A 163 -12.35 -11.51 18.39
CA HIS A 163 -11.83 -11.63 19.76
C HIS A 163 -12.42 -10.56 20.70
N HIS A 164 -12.52 -9.33 20.23
CA HIS A 164 -13.15 -8.22 20.95
C HIS A 164 -14.61 -8.53 21.34
N ARG A 165 -15.38 -9.09 20.40
CA ARG A 165 -16.79 -9.44 20.60
C ARG A 165 -16.97 -10.65 21.52
N GLU A 166 -16.16 -11.69 21.34
CA GLU A 166 -16.20 -12.90 22.15
C GLU A 166 -15.80 -12.67 23.62
N SER A 167 -14.84 -11.75 23.86
CA SER A 167 -14.41 -11.38 25.20
C SER A 167 -15.28 -10.32 25.88
N GLU A 168 -16.29 -9.79 25.16
CA GLU A 168 -17.15 -8.69 25.64
C GLU A 168 -16.33 -7.50 26.19
N ALA A 169 -15.15 -7.27 25.64
CA ALA A 169 -14.23 -6.22 26.10
C ALA A 169 -14.79 -4.81 25.79
N ALA A 170 -14.39 -3.83 26.61
CA ALA A 170 -14.61 -2.43 26.33
C ALA A 170 -13.60 -1.89 25.30
N ALA A 171 -12.38 -2.43 25.37
CA ALA A 171 -11.34 -2.22 24.37
C ALA A 171 -10.52 -3.48 24.19
N THR A 172 -10.04 -3.72 22.95
CA THR A 172 -9.06 -4.77 22.64
C THR A 172 -7.97 -4.15 21.77
N LEU A 173 -6.73 -4.29 22.23
CA LEU A 173 -5.55 -3.81 21.52
C LEU A 173 -5.02 -4.91 20.61
N LEU A 174 -4.58 -4.59 19.42
CA LEU A 174 -3.64 -5.42 18.69
C LEU A 174 -2.24 -5.10 19.19
N THR A 175 -1.53 -6.09 19.71
CA THR A 175 -0.18 -5.93 20.29
C THR A 175 0.82 -6.80 19.53
N ALA A 176 2.10 -6.52 19.70
CA ALA A 176 3.18 -7.32 19.16
C ALA A 176 4.28 -7.51 20.23
N GLU A 177 4.95 -8.64 20.18
CA GLU A 177 6.18 -8.86 20.96
C GLU A 177 7.38 -8.55 20.06
N ILE A 178 8.22 -7.59 20.48
CA ILE A 178 9.37 -7.11 19.70
C ILE A 178 10.62 -7.13 20.61
N ASP A 179 11.71 -7.67 20.12
CA ASP A 179 12.95 -7.75 20.90
C ASP A 179 13.58 -6.38 21.15
N GLU A 180 13.52 -5.49 20.16
CA GLU A 180 14.01 -4.11 20.24
C GLU A 180 12.84 -3.13 20.07
N PRO A 181 12.04 -2.88 21.12
CA PRO A 181 10.78 -2.16 21.03
C PRO A 181 10.95 -0.63 20.99
N ALA A 182 12.10 -0.11 20.58
CA ALA A 182 12.37 1.32 20.53
C ALA A 182 11.35 2.07 19.65
N GLY A 183 10.80 3.15 20.20
CA GLY A 183 9.82 4.00 19.50
C GLY A 183 8.36 3.58 19.64
N TYR A 184 8.07 2.47 20.33
CA TYR A 184 6.71 2.00 20.59
C TYR A 184 6.28 2.27 22.04
N GLY A 185 4.96 2.44 22.23
CA GLY A 185 4.35 2.39 23.57
C GLY A 185 4.39 0.97 24.15
N ARG A 186 4.63 0.86 25.45
CA ARG A 186 4.70 -0.42 26.19
C ARG A 186 3.36 -0.79 26.77
N VAL A 187 2.98 -2.07 26.63
CA VAL A 187 1.74 -2.62 27.17
C VAL A 187 1.99 -3.11 28.60
N VAL A 188 1.42 -2.41 29.59
CA VAL A 188 1.55 -2.76 30.99
C VAL A 188 0.36 -3.60 31.43
N ARG A 189 0.63 -4.81 31.93
CA ARG A 189 -0.39 -5.75 32.40
C ARG A 189 -0.80 -5.45 33.83
N GLY A 190 -2.07 -5.65 34.12
CA GLY A 190 -2.68 -5.49 35.43
C GLY A 190 -3.18 -6.82 36.01
N ARG A 191 -4.25 -6.74 36.81
CA ARG A 191 -4.85 -7.94 37.40
C ARG A 191 -5.48 -8.82 36.33
N ASN A 192 -5.39 -10.14 36.52
CA ASN A 192 -5.97 -11.15 35.63
C ASN A 192 -5.51 -11.03 34.17
N ASP A 193 -4.27 -10.60 33.97
CA ASP A 193 -3.66 -10.41 32.64
C ASP A 193 -4.37 -9.38 31.75
N SER A 194 -5.26 -8.56 32.32
CA SER A 194 -5.90 -7.44 31.60
C SER A 194 -4.87 -6.36 31.29
N VAL A 195 -5.05 -5.62 30.19
CA VAL A 195 -4.21 -4.49 29.86
C VAL A 195 -4.57 -3.33 30.80
N ALA A 196 -3.64 -2.96 31.70
CA ALA A 196 -3.87 -1.89 32.65
C ALA A 196 -3.66 -0.49 32.04
N ARG A 197 -2.61 -0.35 31.21
CA ARG A 197 -2.29 0.91 30.52
C ARG A 197 -1.29 0.67 29.40
N VAL A 198 -1.17 1.63 28.53
CA VAL A 198 -0.06 1.74 27.56
C VAL A 198 0.76 2.96 27.96
N VAL A 199 2.07 2.81 28.03
CA VAL A 199 3.00 3.90 28.34
C VAL A 199 3.83 4.22 27.13
N GLU A 200 3.76 5.46 26.65
CA GLU A 200 4.58 5.90 25.52
C GLU A 200 6.06 5.94 25.92
N GLN A 201 6.96 5.69 24.97
CA GLN A 201 8.40 5.57 25.26
C GLN A 201 8.97 6.79 26.02
N GLY A 202 8.49 8.00 25.71
CA GLY A 202 8.96 9.23 26.35
C GLY A 202 8.53 9.41 27.81
N ASP A 203 7.50 8.66 28.23
CA ASP A 203 6.91 8.71 29.57
C ASP A 203 7.20 7.45 30.40
N ALA A 204 7.87 6.46 29.79
CA ALA A 204 8.13 5.15 30.40
C ALA A 204 9.30 5.20 31.38
N THR A 205 9.15 4.50 32.53
CA THR A 205 10.25 4.22 33.46
C THR A 205 11.24 3.22 32.87
N GLU A 206 12.43 3.09 33.47
CA GLU A 206 13.43 2.10 33.05
C GLU A 206 12.88 0.67 33.06
N GLU A 207 12.09 0.32 34.08
CA GLU A 207 11.46 -1.01 34.18
C GLU A 207 10.41 -1.24 33.08
N GLU A 208 9.65 -0.21 32.72
CA GLU A 208 8.65 -0.29 31.65
C GLU A 208 9.29 -0.37 30.28
N LEU A 209 10.46 0.23 30.07
CA LEU A 209 11.21 0.12 28.83
C LEU A 209 11.68 -1.31 28.52
N GLU A 210 11.83 -2.17 29.55
CA GLU A 210 12.17 -3.59 29.38
C GLU A 210 11.01 -4.45 28.86
N VAL A 211 9.77 -3.94 28.90
CA VAL A 211 8.59 -4.65 28.42
C VAL A 211 8.68 -4.80 26.89
N LYS A 212 8.60 -6.04 26.41
CA LYS A 212 8.68 -6.38 24.98
C LYS A 212 7.35 -6.31 24.25
N GLU A 213 6.24 -6.42 24.98
CA GLU A 213 4.91 -6.25 24.38
C GLU A 213 4.63 -4.79 24.11
N VAL A 214 4.39 -4.48 22.83
CA VAL A 214 4.19 -3.12 22.35
C VAL A 214 2.79 -2.89 21.81
N ASN A 215 2.35 -1.64 21.91
CA ASN A 215 1.14 -1.16 21.29
C ASN A 215 1.37 -0.85 19.81
N THR A 216 0.50 -1.37 18.95
CA THR A 216 0.58 -1.17 17.50
C THR A 216 -0.28 -0.01 17.00
N SER A 217 -0.95 0.71 17.89
CA SER A 217 -1.93 1.76 17.58
C SER A 217 -3.16 1.26 16.80
N ILE A 218 -3.45 -0.04 16.88
CA ILE A 218 -4.64 -0.67 16.29
C ILE A 218 -5.53 -1.18 17.41
N TYR A 219 -6.78 -0.74 17.41
CA TYR A 219 -7.71 -0.99 18.50
C TYR A 219 -9.09 -1.40 17.97
N CYS A 220 -9.82 -2.16 18.78
CA CYS A 220 -11.26 -2.30 18.66
C CYS A 220 -11.89 -1.83 19.98
N PHE A 221 -12.76 -0.83 19.91
CA PHE A 221 -13.47 -0.27 21.06
C PHE A 221 -14.96 -0.53 20.95
N ARG A 222 -15.63 -0.77 22.08
CA ARG A 222 -17.07 -0.59 22.18
C ARG A 222 -17.38 0.90 22.08
N ARG A 223 -18.24 1.30 21.17
CA ARG A 223 -18.51 2.72 20.88
C ARG A 223 -19.01 3.50 22.10
N SER A 224 -19.90 2.89 22.91
CA SER A 224 -20.53 3.54 24.05
C SER A 224 -19.54 4.04 25.12
N VAL A 225 -18.38 3.40 25.27
CA VAL A 225 -17.36 3.79 26.27
C VAL A 225 -16.32 4.77 25.73
N LEU A 226 -16.22 4.92 24.41
CA LEU A 226 -15.13 5.68 23.78
C LEU A 226 -15.25 7.18 24.02
N ALA A 227 -16.39 7.80 23.72
CA ALA A 227 -16.59 9.24 23.91
C ALA A 227 -16.46 9.68 25.38
N PRO A 228 -17.04 8.98 26.39
CA PRO A 228 -16.79 9.30 27.80
C PRO A 228 -15.31 9.24 28.19
N SER A 229 -14.56 8.25 27.68
CA SER A 229 -13.14 8.08 28.00
C SER A 229 -12.27 9.15 27.39
N LEU A 230 -12.52 9.52 26.13
CA LEU A 230 -11.78 10.60 25.45
C LEU A 230 -11.91 11.95 26.17
N ARG A 231 -13.07 12.25 26.79
CA ARG A 231 -13.25 13.49 27.57
C ARG A 231 -12.42 13.55 28.86
N ARG A 232 -11.85 12.42 29.31
CA ARG A 232 -11.00 12.31 30.48
C ARG A 232 -9.50 12.42 30.18
N LEU A 233 -9.12 12.46 28.91
CA LEU A 233 -7.73 12.56 28.52
C LEU A 233 -7.12 13.90 28.94
N SER A 234 -5.83 13.88 29.22
CA SER A 234 -5.04 15.05 29.61
C SER A 234 -3.76 15.13 28.77
N PRO A 235 -3.32 16.33 28.39
CA PRO A 235 -2.05 16.49 27.68
C PRO A 235 -0.85 16.60 28.66
N ALA A 236 -0.99 16.17 29.90
CA ALA A 236 0.06 16.23 30.94
C ALA A 236 1.05 15.05 30.75
N ASN A 237 1.79 15.04 29.65
CA ASN A 237 2.77 14.03 29.29
C ASN A 237 3.98 14.68 28.60
N ALA A 238 5.00 13.90 28.25
CA ALA A 238 6.27 14.38 27.66
C ALA A 238 6.10 15.17 26.36
N GLN A 239 5.06 14.91 25.57
CA GLN A 239 4.82 15.57 24.29
C GLN A 239 3.79 16.71 24.38
N GLY A 240 3.04 16.81 25.49
CA GLY A 240 1.95 17.78 25.64
C GLY A 240 0.74 17.47 24.75
N GLU A 241 0.53 16.21 24.39
CA GLU A 241 -0.50 15.74 23.48
C GLU A 241 -1.58 14.90 24.16
N TYR A 242 -2.78 14.84 23.58
CA TYR A 242 -3.82 13.90 24.02
C TYR A 242 -3.54 12.53 23.38
N TYR A 243 -3.05 11.59 24.19
CA TYR A 243 -2.76 10.24 23.71
C TYR A 243 -4.00 9.36 23.69
N LEU A 244 -4.27 8.69 22.57
CA LEU A 244 -5.34 7.69 22.50
C LEU A 244 -5.04 6.48 23.40
N THR A 245 -3.76 6.19 23.61
CA THR A 245 -3.30 5.13 24.53
C THR A 245 -3.76 5.32 25.96
N ASP A 246 -3.97 6.56 26.43
CA ASP A 246 -4.46 6.84 27.78
C ASP A 246 -5.92 6.39 27.98
N VAL A 247 -6.71 6.22 26.91
CA VAL A 247 -8.07 5.64 26.98
C VAL A 247 -8.04 4.28 27.64
N VAL A 248 -6.99 3.50 27.41
CA VAL A 248 -6.80 2.16 27.99
C VAL A 248 -6.78 2.24 29.53
N GLY A 249 -5.95 3.13 30.07
CA GLY A 249 -5.89 3.37 31.51
C GLY A 249 -7.21 3.86 32.11
N VAL A 250 -7.87 4.80 31.41
CA VAL A 250 -9.18 5.32 31.81
C VAL A 250 -10.23 4.21 31.90
N LEU A 251 -10.25 3.30 30.94
CA LEU A 251 -11.18 2.16 30.93
C LEU A 251 -10.85 1.15 32.02
N TYR A 252 -9.58 0.81 32.20
CA TYR A 252 -9.14 -0.11 33.24
C TYR A 252 -9.47 0.40 34.65
N GLU A 253 -9.19 1.67 34.93
CA GLU A 253 -9.53 2.34 36.22
C GLU A 253 -11.04 2.38 36.48
N ALA A 254 -11.84 2.51 35.43
CA ALA A 254 -13.30 2.45 35.51
C ALA A 254 -13.83 1.01 35.71
N GLY A 255 -12.96 0.02 35.78
CA GLY A 255 -13.33 -1.41 35.96
C GLY A 255 -13.83 -2.13 34.73
N HIS A 256 -13.61 -1.55 33.54
CA HIS A 256 -13.93 -2.21 32.29
C HIS A 256 -12.91 -3.30 31.95
N ASN A 257 -13.36 -4.34 31.23
CA ASN A 257 -12.49 -5.35 30.64
C ASN A 257 -11.73 -4.76 29.45
N VAL A 258 -10.38 -4.74 29.55
CA VAL A 258 -9.48 -4.32 28.46
C VAL A 258 -8.56 -5.47 28.13
N GLY A 259 -8.72 -6.02 26.93
CA GLY A 259 -7.92 -7.15 26.42
C GLY A 259 -6.90 -6.77 25.38
N SER A 260 -6.12 -7.74 24.97
CA SER A 260 -5.23 -7.62 23.81
C SER A 260 -5.23 -8.91 22.99
N MET A 261 -4.82 -8.77 21.74
CA MET A 261 -4.51 -9.88 20.85
C MET A 261 -3.11 -9.67 20.29
N VAL A 262 -2.20 -10.59 20.62
CA VAL A 262 -0.83 -10.53 20.10
C VAL A 262 -0.81 -11.00 18.64
N VAL A 263 -0.22 -10.20 17.75
CA VAL A 263 -0.01 -10.56 16.35
C VAL A 263 1.18 -11.52 16.23
N VAL A 264 1.07 -12.50 15.34
CA VAL A 264 2.14 -13.49 15.11
C VAL A 264 3.23 -12.93 14.21
N ASP A 265 2.82 -12.27 13.12
CA ASP A 265 3.72 -11.63 12.16
C ASP A 265 3.83 -10.14 12.48
N THR A 266 4.92 -9.75 13.12
CA THR A 266 5.14 -8.35 13.56
C THR A 266 5.25 -7.37 12.39
N MET A 267 5.62 -7.85 11.19
CA MET A 267 5.66 -7.01 9.99
C MET A 267 4.28 -6.51 9.56
N GLU A 268 3.19 -7.24 9.89
CA GLU A 268 1.84 -6.78 9.58
C GLU A 268 1.49 -5.44 10.24
N VAL A 269 2.04 -5.19 11.40
CA VAL A 269 1.72 -4.02 12.24
C VAL A 269 2.84 -2.97 12.26
N ALA A 270 3.87 -3.16 11.44
CA ALA A 270 4.96 -2.20 11.31
C ALA A 270 4.47 -0.89 10.70
N GLY A 271 4.58 0.18 11.46
CA GLY A 271 4.29 1.54 10.98
C GLY A 271 5.45 2.10 10.17
N VAL A 272 5.14 2.76 9.05
CA VAL A 272 6.14 3.40 8.18
C VAL A 272 6.27 4.87 8.54
N ASN A 273 7.35 5.27 9.19
CA ASN A 273 7.59 6.63 9.66
C ASN A 273 8.63 7.41 8.87
N ASP A 274 9.53 6.71 8.19
CA ASP A 274 10.62 7.30 7.39
C ASP A 274 10.86 6.49 6.11
N ARG A 275 11.87 6.91 5.33
CA ARG A 275 12.20 6.28 4.04
C ARG A 275 12.86 4.92 4.18
N ALA A 276 13.56 4.65 5.28
CA ALA A 276 14.18 3.36 5.51
C ALA A 276 13.09 2.32 5.84
N GLN A 277 12.16 2.67 6.74
CA GLN A 277 11.00 1.83 7.03
C GLN A 277 10.09 1.64 5.80
N LEU A 278 9.95 2.68 4.95
CA LEU A 278 9.23 2.56 3.68
C LEU A 278 9.88 1.50 2.76
N ALA A 279 11.20 1.48 2.66
CA ALA A 279 11.90 0.50 1.82
C ALA A 279 11.77 -0.94 2.35
N VAL A 280 11.77 -1.11 3.68
CA VAL A 280 11.52 -2.42 4.31
C VAL A 280 10.10 -2.90 4.02
N ALA A 281 9.10 -2.03 4.21
CA ALA A 281 7.72 -2.35 3.93
C ALA A 281 7.47 -2.64 2.43
N GLU A 282 8.13 -1.92 1.53
CA GLU A 282 8.10 -2.17 0.08
C GLU A 282 8.62 -3.57 -0.26
N ALA A 283 9.76 -3.99 0.33
CA ALA A 283 10.33 -5.31 0.10
C ALA A 283 9.37 -6.42 0.56
N GLU A 284 8.84 -6.29 1.78
CA GLU A 284 7.88 -7.26 2.33
C GLU A 284 6.61 -7.37 1.47
N LEU A 285 6.03 -6.23 1.05
CA LEU A 285 4.84 -6.24 0.22
C LEU A 285 5.12 -6.86 -1.16
N ARG A 286 6.28 -6.56 -1.76
CA ARG A 286 6.73 -7.16 -3.02
C ARG A 286 6.83 -8.67 -2.90
N ASP A 287 7.42 -9.18 -1.82
CA ASP A 287 7.55 -10.60 -1.59
C ASP A 287 6.18 -11.29 -1.47
N ARG A 288 5.23 -10.67 -0.76
CA ARG A 288 3.84 -11.14 -0.68
C ARG A 288 3.12 -11.13 -2.04
N ILE A 289 3.33 -10.10 -2.85
CA ILE A 289 2.75 -10.01 -4.20
C ILE A 289 3.33 -11.10 -5.09
N ASN A 290 4.64 -11.29 -5.09
CA ASN A 290 5.33 -12.29 -5.90
C ASN A 290 4.91 -13.71 -5.49
N GLU A 291 4.88 -14.02 -4.18
CA GLU A 291 4.40 -15.31 -3.68
C GLU A 291 2.95 -15.59 -4.11
N ARG A 292 2.07 -14.59 -4.03
CA ARG A 292 0.68 -14.71 -4.47
C ARG A 292 0.57 -15.07 -5.94
N TRP A 293 1.38 -14.45 -6.82
CA TRP A 293 1.36 -14.74 -8.24
C TRP A 293 1.98 -16.10 -8.57
N MET A 294 3.08 -16.48 -7.91
CA MET A 294 3.68 -17.82 -8.07
C MET A 294 2.68 -18.91 -7.65
N ARG A 295 1.95 -18.73 -6.55
CA ARG A 295 0.88 -19.66 -6.13
C ARG A 295 -0.31 -19.72 -7.10
N ARG A 296 -0.47 -18.75 -7.98
CA ARG A 296 -1.50 -18.67 -9.03
C ARG A 296 -1.00 -19.16 -10.39
N GLY A 297 0.19 -19.75 -10.47
CA GLY A 297 0.71 -20.37 -11.68
C GLY A 297 1.65 -19.47 -12.50
N VAL A 298 2.11 -18.34 -11.96
CA VAL A 298 3.17 -17.53 -12.60
C VAL A 298 4.54 -18.10 -12.26
N THR A 299 5.39 -18.26 -13.26
CA THR A 299 6.80 -18.68 -13.05
C THR A 299 7.69 -17.44 -12.94
N MET A 300 8.44 -17.32 -11.85
CA MET A 300 9.46 -16.29 -11.66
C MET A 300 10.83 -16.93 -11.47
N TRP A 301 11.81 -16.53 -12.29
CA TRP A 301 13.16 -17.07 -12.17
C TRP A 301 13.95 -16.42 -11.02
N ASP A 302 13.64 -15.15 -10.74
CA ASP A 302 14.30 -14.37 -9.67
C ASP A 302 13.26 -13.46 -9.02
N PRO A 303 12.51 -13.96 -8.01
CA PRO A 303 11.48 -13.16 -7.32
C PRO A 303 12.05 -11.91 -6.64
N GLU A 304 13.30 -11.95 -6.14
CA GLU A 304 13.92 -10.80 -5.47
C GLU A 304 14.18 -9.63 -6.42
N ARG A 305 14.37 -9.92 -7.73
CA ARG A 305 14.57 -8.93 -8.79
C ARG A 305 13.36 -8.77 -9.71
N THR A 306 12.18 -9.14 -9.23
CA THR A 306 10.90 -8.97 -9.92
C THR A 306 10.05 -7.97 -9.15
N TYR A 307 9.68 -6.86 -9.79
CA TYR A 307 8.93 -5.76 -9.20
C TYR A 307 7.54 -5.68 -9.85
N ILE A 308 6.50 -5.93 -9.08
CA ILE A 308 5.12 -5.96 -9.55
C ILE A 308 4.28 -5.03 -8.67
N ASP A 309 3.67 -4.01 -9.27
CA ASP A 309 2.75 -3.12 -8.58
C ASP A 309 1.46 -3.86 -8.16
N ALA A 310 0.81 -3.36 -7.12
CA ALA A 310 -0.33 -4.03 -6.48
C ALA A 310 -1.53 -4.25 -7.42
N ASP A 311 -1.73 -3.34 -8.38
CA ASP A 311 -2.86 -3.34 -9.32
C ASP A 311 -2.58 -4.13 -10.61
N VAL A 312 -1.37 -4.70 -10.79
CA VAL A 312 -1.00 -5.56 -11.93
C VAL A 312 -1.77 -6.87 -11.91
N ARG A 313 -2.16 -7.34 -13.08
CA ARG A 313 -2.84 -8.63 -13.28
C ARG A 313 -2.02 -9.52 -14.18
N LEU A 314 -1.87 -10.79 -13.79
CA LEU A 314 -1.13 -11.79 -14.53
C LEU A 314 -2.03 -13.02 -14.77
N GLY A 315 -1.99 -13.54 -15.98
CA GLY A 315 -2.59 -14.84 -16.34
C GLY A 315 -1.78 -16.03 -15.81
N THR A 316 -2.31 -17.21 -15.99
CA THR A 316 -1.62 -18.48 -15.70
C THR A 316 -0.49 -18.73 -16.70
N ASP A 317 0.53 -19.47 -16.25
CA ASP A 317 1.70 -19.83 -17.08
C ASP A 317 2.48 -18.64 -17.66
N VAL A 318 2.28 -17.43 -17.11
CA VAL A 318 3.16 -16.28 -17.40
C VAL A 318 4.54 -16.56 -16.84
N VAL A 319 5.58 -16.27 -17.62
CA VAL A 319 6.98 -16.41 -17.22
C VAL A 319 7.61 -15.03 -17.07
N LEU A 320 8.13 -14.74 -15.88
CA LEU A 320 8.86 -13.50 -15.57
C LEU A 320 10.34 -13.82 -15.39
N LEU A 321 11.19 -13.24 -16.24
CA LEU A 321 12.64 -13.38 -16.19
C LEU A 321 13.25 -12.27 -15.31
N PRO A 322 14.53 -12.41 -14.86
CA PRO A 322 15.13 -11.48 -13.92
C PRO A 322 15.13 -10.01 -14.36
N GLY A 323 14.86 -9.10 -13.42
CA GLY A 323 14.90 -7.67 -13.65
C GLY A 323 13.65 -7.09 -14.30
N VAL A 324 12.55 -7.81 -14.26
CA VAL A 324 11.24 -7.32 -14.76
C VAL A 324 10.65 -6.30 -13.77
N ILE A 325 10.09 -5.22 -14.34
CA ILE A 325 9.36 -4.19 -13.61
C ILE A 325 8.00 -3.99 -14.28
N LEU A 326 6.92 -4.34 -13.58
CA LEU A 326 5.53 -4.15 -14.00
C LEU A 326 4.86 -3.11 -13.11
N GLN A 327 4.52 -1.96 -13.67
CA GLN A 327 3.98 -0.82 -12.92
C GLN A 327 2.56 -0.43 -13.37
N GLY A 328 1.83 0.16 -12.42
CA GLY A 328 0.47 0.66 -12.66
C GLY A 328 -0.52 -0.48 -12.88
N THR A 329 -1.31 -0.39 -13.95
CA THR A 329 -2.40 -1.31 -14.27
C THR A 329 -2.05 -2.25 -15.43
N CYS A 330 -0.83 -2.81 -15.43
CA CYS A 330 -0.45 -3.80 -16.44
C CYS A 330 -1.37 -5.03 -16.37
N GLU A 331 -1.77 -5.51 -17.54
CA GLU A 331 -2.51 -6.76 -17.75
C GLU A 331 -1.69 -7.66 -18.66
N ILE A 332 -1.25 -8.80 -18.15
CA ILE A 332 -0.43 -9.78 -18.90
C ILE A 332 -1.24 -11.06 -18.99
N ASP A 333 -1.59 -11.44 -20.23
CA ASP A 333 -2.39 -12.63 -20.48
C ASP A 333 -1.57 -13.93 -20.37
N GLU A 334 -2.25 -15.05 -20.43
CA GLU A 334 -1.68 -16.38 -20.22
C GLU A 334 -0.52 -16.70 -21.18
N HIS A 335 0.43 -17.53 -20.74
CA HIS A 335 1.57 -18.02 -21.53
C HIS A 335 2.54 -16.93 -22.02
N ALA A 336 2.37 -15.66 -21.64
CA ALA A 336 3.29 -14.60 -22.03
C ALA A 336 4.65 -14.73 -21.30
N GLU A 337 5.74 -14.36 -22.00
CA GLU A 337 7.10 -14.33 -21.45
C GLU A 337 7.61 -12.88 -21.37
N ILE A 338 7.92 -12.41 -20.18
CA ILE A 338 8.36 -11.04 -19.94
C ILE A 338 9.77 -11.03 -19.34
N GLY A 339 10.65 -10.27 -19.97
CA GLY A 339 12.03 -10.09 -19.52
C GLY A 339 13.06 -10.77 -20.45
N PRO A 340 14.37 -10.84 -20.04
CA PRO A 340 14.88 -10.13 -18.85
C PRO A 340 14.89 -8.61 -19.02
N ASN A 341 14.93 -7.87 -17.89
CA ASN A 341 15.06 -6.41 -17.87
C ASN A 341 14.00 -5.65 -18.69
N ALA A 342 12.77 -6.14 -18.73
CA ALA A 342 11.64 -5.46 -19.34
C ALA A 342 10.96 -4.54 -18.32
N HIS A 343 10.59 -3.32 -18.75
CA HIS A 343 9.88 -2.35 -17.92
C HIS A 343 8.58 -1.94 -18.60
N LEU A 344 7.46 -2.40 -18.04
CA LEU A 344 6.12 -2.16 -18.55
C LEU A 344 5.37 -1.26 -17.57
N VAL A 345 4.68 -0.25 -18.10
CA VAL A 345 3.83 0.68 -17.33
C VAL A 345 2.48 0.79 -18.01
N ASP A 346 1.40 0.49 -17.30
CA ASP A 346 0.02 0.58 -17.81
C ASP A 346 -0.16 -0.10 -19.19
N THR A 347 0.46 -1.25 -19.39
CA THR A 347 0.58 -1.93 -20.69
C THR A 347 -0.21 -3.24 -20.66
N LYS A 348 -0.90 -3.52 -21.78
CA LYS A 348 -1.58 -4.80 -21.99
C LYS A 348 -0.75 -5.69 -22.89
N VAL A 349 -0.55 -6.94 -22.49
CA VAL A 349 0.21 -7.95 -23.23
C VAL A 349 -0.67 -9.15 -23.44
N GLY A 350 -0.92 -9.49 -24.71
CA GLY A 350 -1.76 -10.61 -25.11
C GLY A 350 -1.09 -11.97 -24.91
N GLU A 351 -1.91 -13.01 -24.99
CA GLU A 351 -1.54 -14.41 -24.79
C GLU A 351 -0.31 -14.80 -25.65
N GLY A 352 0.63 -15.53 -25.06
CA GLY A 352 1.81 -16.05 -25.75
C GLY A 352 2.81 -15.00 -26.24
N ALA A 353 2.57 -13.71 -25.98
CA ALA A 353 3.48 -12.66 -26.41
C ALA A 353 4.80 -12.66 -25.62
N VAL A 354 5.89 -12.26 -26.29
CA VAL A 354 7.23 -12.20 -25.72
C VAL A 354 7.72 -10.76 -25.70
N VAL A 355 8.08 -10.24 -24.51
CA VAL A 355 8.62 -8.88 -24.34
C VAL A 355 10.00 -8.96 -23.70
N MET A 356 11.06 -8.67 -24.44
CA MET A 356 12.44 -8.82 -23.99
C MET A 356 13.14 -7.46 -23.88
N ALA A 357 13.78 -7.17 -22.74
CA ALA A 357 14.69 -6.04 -22.53
C ALA A 357 14.18 -4.71 -23.15
N SER A 358 12.92 -4.39 -22.96
CA SER A 358 12.23 -3.28 -23.64
C SER A 358 11.47 -2.41 -22.64
N VAL A 359 11.15 -1.18 -23.06
CA VAL A 359 10.33 -0.24 -22.28
C VAL A 359 9.01 -0.03 -22.99
N CYS A 360 7.90 -0.40 -22.34
CA CYS A 360 6.55 -0.27 -22.90
C CYS A 360 5.69 0.58 -21.95
N ARG A 361 5.07 1.63 -22.47
CA ARG A 361 4.24 2.55 -21.66
C ARG A 361 2.91 2.78 -22.34
N ARG A 362 1.82 2.50 -21.61
CA ARG A 362 0.44 2.71 -22.08
C ARG A 362 0.24 2.22 -23.51
N SER A 363 0.68 1.00 -23.74
CA SER A 363 0.69 0.34 -25.06
C SER A 363 -0.06 -0.99 -25.00
N VAL A 364 -0.43 -1.47 -26.18
CA VAL A 364 -1.11 -2.76 -26.34
C VAL A 364 -0.23 -3.66 -27.23
N ILE A 365 0.07 -4.85 -26.74
CA ILE A 365 0.86 -5.86 -27.44
C ILE A 365 -0.08 -7.04 -27.71
N GLY A 366 -0.31 -7.35 -28.99
CA GLY A 366 -1.21 -8.43 -29.42
C GLY A 366 -0.66 -9.82 -29.08
N HIS A 367 -1.53 -10.84 -29.16
CA HIS A 367 -1.16 -12.22 -28.88
C HIS A 367 -0.03 -12.70 -29.82
N ASP A 368 0.87 -13.57 -29.33
CA ASP A 368 2.01 -14.12 -30.03
C ASP A 368 2.99 -13.07 -30.61
N ALA A 369 2.83 -11.80 -30.28
CA ALA A 369 3.74 -10.75 -30.72
C ALA A 369 5.09 -10.83 -30.00
N ARG A 370 6.15 -10.41 -30.69
CA ARG A 370 7.51 -10.35 -30.12
C ARG A 370 8.02 -8.92 -30.10
N VAL A 371 8.34 -8.41 -28.89
CA VAL A 371 8.82 -7.05 -28.68
C VAL A 371 10.22 -7.10 -28.06
N GLY A 372 11.16 -6.47 -28.74
CA GLY A 372 12.53 -6.36 -28.26
C GLY A 372 13.52 -7.28 -28.99
N PRO A 373 14.80 -7.29 -28.53
CA PRO A 373 15.29 -6.46 -27.41
C PRO A 373 15.41 -4.97 -27.79
N PHE A 374 15.45 -4.11 -26.75
CA PHE A 374 15.70 -2.67 -26.85
C PHE A 374 14.63 -1.87 -27.62
N ALA A 375 13.41 -2.36 -27.67
CA ALA A 375 12.28 -1.61 -28.21
C ALA A 375 11.75 -0.60 -27.18
N VAL A 376 11.24 0.52 -27.67
CA VAL A 376 10.55 1.54 -26.85
C VAL A 376 9.15 1.76 -27.43
N LEU A 377 8.14 1.27 -26.73
CA LEU A 377 6.74 1.53 -27.04
C LEU A 377 6.25 2.71 -26.18
N VAL A 378 5.82 3.78 -26.85
CA VAL A 378 5.26 4.96 -26.20
C VAL A 378 3.74 4.86 -26.09
N GLU A 379 3.14 5.79 -25.39
CA GLU A 379 1.69 5.88 -25.20
C GLU A 379 0.92 5.79 -26.54
N GLY A 380 -0.09 4.92 -26.56
CA GLY A 380 -0.92 4.67 -27.74
C GLY A 380 -0.29 3.76 -28.79
N SER A 381 0.90 3.19 -28.51
CA SER A 381 1.48 2.18 -29.41
C SER A 381 0.67 0.90 -29.39
N GLU A 382 0.38 0.36 -30.58
CA GLU A 382 -0.27 -0.94 -30.76
C GLU A 382 0.64 -1.85 -31.60
N VAL A 383 0.96 -3.02 -31.07
CA VAL A 383 1.70 -4.08 -31.76
C VAL A 383 0.72 -5.16 -32.19
N ALA A 384 0.59 -5.38 -33.47
CA ALA A 384 -0.35 -6.38 -34.00
C ALA A 384 0.01 -7.80 -33.54
N ALA A 385 -0.98 -8.66 -33.45
CA ALA A 385 -0.79 -10.07 -33.11
C ALA A 385 0.21 -10.75 -34.08
N GLY A 386 1.11 -11.58 -33.54
CA GLY A 386 2.12 -12.32 -34.25
C GLY A 386 3.22 -11.47 -34.91
N SER A 387 3.21 -10.14 -34.71
CA SER A 387 4.22 -9.26 -35.31
C SER A 387 5.50 -9.18 -34.47
N VAL A 388 6.59 -8.72 -35.09
CA VAL A 388 7.90 -8.59 -34.46
C VAL A 388 8.34 -7.12 -34.49
N VAL A 389 8.64 -6.56 -33.33
CA VAL A 389 9.17 -5.20 -33.17
C VAL A 389 10.55 -5.28 -32.52
N GLY A 390 11.60 -4.91 -33.25
CA GLY A 390 12.99 -4.92 -32.75
C GLY A 390 13.51 -3.55 -32.36
N ALA A 391 14.82 -3.45 -32.13
CA ALA A 391 15.55 -2.29 -31.59
C ALA A 391 15.41 -0.95 -32.34
N THR A 392 14.88 -0.93 -33.55
CA THR A 392 14.80 0.25 -34.43
C THR A 392 13.39 0.85 -34.52
N GLY A 393 12.42 0.29 -33.81
CA GLY A 393 11.02 0.70 -33.89
C GLY A 393 10.58 1.52 -32.67
N ALA A 394 10.66 2.89 -32.73
CA ALA A 394 9.77 3.70 -31.92
C ALA A 394 8.40 3.69 -32.63
N VAL A 395 7.46 2.86 -32.16
CA VAL A 395 6.08 2.88 -32.68
C VAL A 395 5.33 3.98 -31.92
N GLY A 396 5.18 5.13 -32.56
CA GLY A 396 4.32 6.23 -32.09
C GLY A 396 2.97 6.18 -32.79
N SER A 397 1.95 6.75 -32.14
CA SER A 397 0.61 6.91 -32.69
C SER A 397 0.62 7.83 -33.94
N SER A 398 0.86 7.26 -35.11
CA SER A 398 0.42 7.83 -36.37
C SER A 398 0.04 6.66 -37.26
N SER A 399 -1.19 6.65 -37.72
CA SER A 399 -1.79 5.75 -38.70
C SER A 399 -0.83 5.45 -39.83
N GLY A 400 -0.17 4.29 -39.79
CA GLY A 400 0.72 3.85 -40.84
C GLY A 400 1.28 2.46 -40.54
N LEU A 401 0.63 1.45 -41.07
CA LEU A 401 1.13 0.09 -41.16
C LEU A 401 2.52 0.11 -41.81
N LEU A 402 3.57 -0.16 -41.05
CA LEU A 402 4.86 -0.54 -41.60
C LEU A 402 4.87 -2.07 -41.81
N SER A 403 4.23 -2.50 -42.89
CA SER A 403 4.49 -3.80 -43.51
C SER A 403 5.69 -3.64 -44.44
N GLY A 404 6.89 -3.86 -43.91
CA GLY A 404 8.07 -4.04 -44.73
C GLY A 404 8.36 -5.55 -44.92
N PRO A 405 8.54 -6.06 -46.16
CA PRO A 405 8.88 -7.45 -46.32
C PRO A 405 10.29 -7.73 -45.82
N ALA A 406 10.45 -8.80 -45.08
CA ALA A 406 11.74 -9.36 -44.75
C ALA A 406 12.41 -9.83 -46.08
N THR A 407 13.33 -9.03 -46.59
CA THR A 407 14.23 -9.51 -47.66
C THR A 407 15.27 -10.39 -46.97
N GLY A 408 15.14 -11.71 -47.25
CA GLY A 408 16.12 -12.69 -46.84
C GLY A 408 17.48 -12.39 -47.47
N ALA A 409 18.46 -12.18 -46.61
CA ALA A 409 19.86 -12.31 -46.99
C ALA A 409 20.21 -13.80 -46.84
N GLY A 410 20.40 -14.48 -47.96
CA GLY A 410 20.96 -15.83 -47.98
C GLY A 410 22.40 -15.86 -47.45
N PRO A 411 22.90 -17.03 -47.07
CA PRO A 411 24.25 -17.16 -46.54
C PRO A 411 25.29 -16.87 -47.64
N PRO A 412 26.47 -16.31 -47.27
CA PRO A 412 27.55 -16.11 -48.24
C PRO A 412 28.08 -17.46 -48.71
N THR A 413 28.15 -17.62 -50.02
CA THR A 413 28.81 -18.75 -50.71
C THR A 413 30.31 -18.56 -50.64
N ASP A 414 31.02 -19.53 -50.05
CA ASP A 414 32.45 -19.69 -50.11
C ASP A 414 32.86 -20.02 -51.56
N GLU A 415 33.63 -19.18 -52.21
CA GLU A 415 34.48 -19.56 -53.33
C GLU A 415 35.95 -19.43 -52.91
N PRO A 416 36.77 -20.45 -53.26
CA PRO A 416 38.20 -20.44 -52.94
C PRO A 416 38.98 -19.69 -54.03
N THR A 417 39.80 -18.74 -53.63
CA THR A 417 40.84 -18.16 -54.51
C THR A 417 42.21 -18.61 -54.05
N ASP A 418 42.91 -19.15 -55.03
CA ASP A 418 44.24 -19.73 -55.03
C ASP A 418 45.34 -18.86 -54.40
N GLU A 419 46.23 -19.58 -53.77
CA GLU A 419 47.59 -19.10 -53.38
C GLU A 419 48.46 -18.71 -54.61
N PRO A 420 49.49 -17.89 -54.41
CA PRO A 420 50.81 -18.42 -54.63
C PRO A 420 51.79 -18.19 -53.47
N THR A 421 52.48 -19.26 -53.22
CA THR A 421 53.76 -19.41 -52.51
C THR A 421 54.82 -18.38 -52.90
N ASP A 422 55.53 -17.88 -51.88
CA ASP A 422 57.00 -17.66 -51.99
C ASP A 422 57.64 -17.67 -50.60
N GLU A 423 58.67 -18.47 -50.52
CA GLU A 423 59.56 -18.79 -49.41
C GLU A 423 60.74 -17.78 -49.30
N PRO A 424 61.70 -17.97 -48.42
CA PRO A 424 62.09 -17.01 -47.40
C PRO A 424 63.49 -16.44 -47.67
N THR A 425 63.89 -15.40 -46.95
CA THR A 425 65.32 -15.08 -46.79
C THR A 425 65.66 -14.65 -45.38
N ASP A 426 66.65 -15.33 -44.88
CA ASP A 426 67.46 -15.26 -43.67
C ASP A 426 67.92 -13.87 -43.26
N GLU A 427 67.93 -13.73 -41.96
CA GLU A 427 68.98 -13.33 -40.99
C GLU A 427 69.83 -12.01 -41.25
N PRO A 428 70.46 -11.46 -40.19
CA PRO A 428 70.76 -11.93 -38.80
C PRO A 428 70.09 -11.11 -37.65
#